data_1f1d641682c7e3f524831ee83b9bc764
#
_entry.id   1f1d641682c7e3f524831ee83b9bc764
#
_cell.length_a   1.000
_cell.length_b   1.000
_cell.length_c   1.000
_cell.angle_alpha   90.00
_cell.angle_beta   90.00
_cell.angle_gamma   90.00
#
_symmetry.space_group_name_H-M   'P 1'
#
loop_
_entity.id
_entity.type
_entity.pdbx_description
1 polymer ?
#
loop_
_entity_poly.entity_id
_entity_poly.type
_entity_poly.pdbx_seq_one_letter_code
_entity_poly.pdbx_strand_id
1 'polypeptide(L)'
;AAEGLGVKYVISPECGHAFTAIRWDGPNLIKRPYKFGVVHILELLDQLRAEGRLRTEGVETERLTFHDPCQIVRRGGVIEPPRNLMRMVVPDYAEMGDHGKMNWCCGGGGGVSANEGAEELRLKAFKRKKRQLEELNVQGLVTACANCRIVIEEGLEHYGMDIHVTGLTELLAKHLVAPEGEAKGG
;
A
#
# COMPACT_ATOMS: atom_id res chain seq x y z
N ALA A 1 10.23 -17.07 17.34
CA ALA A 1 8.80 -17.14 17.70
C ALA A 1 7.99 -17.84 16.59
N ALA A 2 7.89 -17.30 15.36
CA ALA A 2 7.04 -17.83 14.28
C ALA A 2 7.31 -19.32 13.94
N GLU A 3 8.58 -19.73 13.85
CA GLU A 3 8.93 -21.14 13.63
C GLU A 3 8.52 -22.04 14.78
N GLY A 4 8.65 -21.56 16.02
CA GLY A 4 8.21 -22.31 17.22
C GLY A 4 6.70 -22.48 17.31
N LEU A 5 5.93 -21.58 16.66
CA LEU A 5 4.47 -21.68 16.58
C LEU A 5 3.99 -22.53 15.39
N GLY A 6 4.89 -23.00 14.54
CA GLY A 6 4.55 -23.83 13.38
C GLY A 6 3.70 -23.12 12.33
N VAL A 7 3.77 -21.78 12.23
CA VAL A 7 2.99 -21.02 11.26
C VAL A 7 3.42 -21.35 9.83
N LYS A 8 2.46 -21.35 8.91
CA LYS A 8 2.73 -21.55 7.46
C LYS A 8 3.20 -20.26 6.81
N TYR A 9 2.65 -19.11 7.23
CA TYR A 9 2.96 -17.80 6.67
C TYR A 9 3.05 -16.75 7.77
N VAL A 10 3.91 -15.76 7.54
CA VAL A 10 3.92 -14.47 8.23
C VAL A 10 3.44 -13.43 7.23
N ILE A 11 2.39 -12.69 7.59
CA ILE A 11 1.77 -11.68 6.74
C ILE A 11 2.28 -10.32 7.21
N SER A 12 2.87 -9.54 6.29
CA SER A 12 3.24 -8.14 6.53
C SER A 12 2.09 -7.24 6.11
N PRO A 13 1.51 -6.42 7.01
CA PRO A 13 0.28 -5.68 6.71
C PRO A 13 0.51 -4.49 5.75
N GLU A 14 1.37 -3.53 6.08
CA GLU A 14 1.45 -2.28 5.30
C GLU A 14 2.87 -1.70 5.17
N CYS A 15 3.80 -2.09 5.99
CA CYS A 15 5.13 -1.48 5.99
C CYS A 15 6.07 -2.18 5.01
N GLY A 16 6.40 -1.51 3.91
CA GLY A 16 7.32 -2.05 2.92
C GLY A 16 8.73 -2.35 3.46
N HIS A 17 9.24 -1.57 4.40
CA HIS A 17 10.54 -1.85 5.04
C HIS A 17 10.47 -3.11 5.91
N ALA A 18 9.43 -3.27 6.72
CA ALA A 18 9.22 -4.48 7.51
C ALA A 18 9.09 -5.70 6.59
N PHE A 19 8.31 -5.59 5.52
CA PHE A 19 8.14 -6.65 4.54
C PHE A 19 9.47 -7.09 3.93
N THR A 20 10.26 -6.16 3.40
CA THR A 20 11.54 -6.48 2.78
C THR A 20 12.55 -7.02 3.80
N ALA A 21 12.60 -6.45 4.99
CA ALA A 21 13.48 -6.90 6.06
C ALA A 21 13.15 -8.33 6.52
N ILE A 22 11.87 -8.65 6.72
CA ILE A 22 11.47 -9.99 7.13
C ILE A 22 11.69 -10.98 5.98
N ARG A 23 11.30 -10.64 4.74
CA ARG A 23 11.30 -11.58 3.62
C ARG A 23 12.71 -11.92 3.12
N TRP A 24 13.65 -10.96 3.11
CA TRP A 24 14.99 -11.14 2.55
C TRP A 24 16.14 -10.91 3.54
N ASP A 25 16.10 -9.79 4.29
CA ASP A 25 17.23 -9.47 5.16
C ASP A 25 17.33 -10.47 6.34
N GLY A 26 16.20 -10.88 6.89
CA GLY A 26 16.17 -11.84 8.00
C GLY A 26 16.79 -13.21 7.64
N PRO A 27 16.38 -13.89 6.56
CA PRO A 27 17.03 -15.15 6.13
C PRO A 27 18.52 -14.99 5.85
N ASN A 28 18.94 -13.84 5.27
CA ASN A 28 20.35 -13.55 5.02
C ASN A 28 21.13 -13.40 6.32
N LEU A 29 20.58 -12.71 7.33
CA LEU A 29 21.20 -12.52 8.63
C LEU A 29 21.37 -13.84 9.40
N ILE A 30 20.33 -14.68 9.38
CA ILE A 30 20.40 -16.00 10.06
C ILE A 30 21.06 -17.09 9.21
N LYS A 31 21.46 -16.76 7.97
CA LYS A 31 22.16 -17.64 7.00
C LYS A 31 21.39 -18.93 6.68
N ARG A 32 20.07 -18.91 6.72
CA ARG A 32 19.19 -20.00 6.32
C ARG A 32 17.80 -19.50 5.95
N PRO A 33 17.04 -20.24 5.13
CA PRO A 33 15.63 -19.91 4.90
C PRO A 33 14.79 -20.13 6.17
N TYR A 34 13.67 -19.43 6.25
CA TYR A 34 12.63 -19.70 7.24
C TYR A 34 11.89 -21.01 6.91
N LYS A 35 11.27 -21.61 7.91
CA LYS A 35 10.35 -22.75 7.75
C LYS A 35 8.92 -22.31 7.37
N PHE A 36 8.69 -21.03 7.15
CA PHE A 36 7.42 -20.41 6.78
C PHE A 36 7.61 -19.46 5.59
N GLY A 37 6.52 -19.19 4.85
CA GLY A 37 6.51 -18.14 3.83
C GLY A 37 6.32 -16.75 4.44
N VAL A 38 6.82 -15.72 3.74
CA VAL A 38 6.55 -14.31 4.09
C VAL A 38 5.82 -13.68 2.92
N VAL A 39 4.63 -13.14 3.17
CA VAL A 39 3.78 -12.52 2.15
C VAL A 39 3.36 -11.12 2.59
N HIS A 40 3.20 -10.21 1.64
CA HIS A 40 2.53 -8.94 1.89
C HIS A 40 1.02 -9.15 1.91
N ILE A 41 0.29 -8.38 2.71
CA ILE A 41 -1.17 -8.49 2.78
C ILE A 41 -1.83 -8.36 1.40
N LEU A 42 -1.30 -7.50 0.53
CA LEU A 42 -1.84 -7.33 -0.83
C LEU A 42 -1.63 -8.57 -1.71
N GLU A 43 -0.52 -9.32 -1.54
CA GLU A 43 -0.33 -10.59 -2.23
C GLU A 43 -1.38 -11.62 -1.79
N LEU A 44 -1.63 -11.69 -0.48
CA LEU A 44 -2.65 -12.59 0.08
C LEU A 44 -4.06 -12.21 -0.40
N LEU A 45 -4.43 -10.93 -0.32
CA LEU A 45 -5.75 -10.47 -0.74
C LEU A 45 -5.97 -10.69 -2.24
N ASP A 46 -4.97 -10.45 -3.08
CA ASP A 46 -5.07 -10.71 -4.52
C ASP A 46 -5.18 -12.22 -4.83
N GLN A 47 -4.49 -13.05 -4.07
CA GLN A 47 -4.66 -14.51 -4.16
C GLN A 47 -6.10 -14.91 -3.80
N LEU A 48 -6.64 -14.41 -2.67
CA LEU A 48 -8.01 -14.69 -2.25
C LEU A 48 -9.03 -14.18 -3.29
N ARG A 49 -8.77 -13.02 -3.92
CA ARG A 49 -9.55 -12.52 -5.04
C ARG A 49 -9.54 -13.50 -6.22
N ALA A 50 -8.36 -13.96 -6.63
CA ALA A 50 -8.21 -14.89 -7.73
C ALA A 50 -8.89 -16.24 -7.47
N GLU A 51 -8.93 -16.68 -6.21
CA GLU A 51 -9.64 -17.87 -5.75
C GLU A 51 -11.16 -17.67 -5.58
N GLY A 52 -11.69 -16.44 -5.81
CA GLY A 52 -13.11 -16.11 -5.60
C GLY A 52 -13.53 -16.07 -4.12
N ARG A 53 -12.59 -16.02 -3.21
CA ARG A 53 -12.80 -16.02 -1.75
C ARG A 53 -12.85 -14.60 -1.16
N LEU A 54 -12.36 -13.60 -1.86
CA LEU A 54 -12.51 -12.20 -1.52
C LEU A 54 -13.69 -11.63 -2.32
N ARG A 55 -14.78 -11.29 -1.65
CA ARG A 55 -15.98 -10.73 -2.27
C ARG A 55 -16.15 -9.29 -1.81
N THR A 56 -16.54 -8.43 -2.73
CA THR A 56 -16.87 -7.03 -2.46
C THR A 56 -18.22 -6.68 -3.07
N GLU A 57 -18.98 -5.79 -2.42
CA GLU A 57 -20.20 -5.19 -2.93
C GLU A 57 -20.08 -3.67 -2.92
N GLY A 58 -20.73 -3.04 -3.91
CA GLY A 58 -20.60 -1.60 -4.12
C GLY A 58 -19.24 -1.20 -4.69
N VAL A 59 -19.13 0.08 -5.02
CA VAL A 59 -17.91 0.66 -5.59
C VAL A 59 -17.76 2.09 -5.10
N GLU A 60 -16.52 2.58 -5.09
CA GLU A 60 -16.24 4.01 -4.90
C GLU A 60 -16.72 4.80 -6.12
N THR A 61 -17.30 5.96 -5.87
CA THR A 61 -17.82 6.85 -6.92
C THR A 61 -16.82 7.94 -7.32
N GLU A 62 -15.76 8.10 -6.54
CA GLU A 62 -14.71 9.08 -6.74
C GLU A 62 -13.64 8.55 -7.69
N ARG A 63 -13.02 9.47 -8.43
CA ARG A 63 -11.83 9.19 -9.22
C ARG A 63 -10.62 9.09 -8.31
N LEU A 64 -10.04 7.90 -8.18
CA LEU A 64 -8.92 7.63 -7.29
C LEU A 64 -7.65 7.23 -8.06
N THR A 65 -6.50 7.47 -7.44
CA THR A 65 -5.21 6.98 -7.92
C THR A 65 -4.51 6.16 -6.84
N PHE A 66 -3.48 5.41 -7.23
CA PHE A 66 -2.67 4.61 -6.30
C PHE A 66 -1.23 5.08 -6.26
N HIS A 67 -0.72 5.38 -5.05
CA HIS A 67 0.70 5.59 -4.84
C HIS A 67 1.39 4.26 -4.55
N ASP A 68 2.29 3.88 -5.42
CA ASP A 68 3.16 2.70 -5.26
C ASP A 68 4.23 2.93 -4.17
N PRO A 69 4.17 2.28 -3.00
CA PRO A 69 5.24 2.38 -2.02
C PRO A 69 6.50 1.69 -2.53
N CYS A 70 7.61 2.41 -2.61
CA CYS A 70 8.83 1.94 -3.27
C CYS A 70 9.38 0.62 -2.69
N GLN A 71 9.26 0.39 -1.39
CA GLN A 71 9.72 -0.85 -0.76
C GLN A 71 8.81 -2.05 -1.04
N ILE A 72 7.50 -1.82 -1.20
CA ILE A 72 6.53 -2.88 -1.54
C ILE A 72 6.63 -3.20 -3.03
N VAL A 73 6.59 -2.19 -3.89
CA VAL A 73 6.45 -2.37 -5.33
C VAL A 73 7.81 -2.55 -6.02
N ARG A 74 8.70 -1.55 -5.95
CA ARG A 74 9.99 -1.61 -6.67
C ARG A 74 10.91 -2.66 -6.07
N ARG A 75 11.09 -2.68 -4.75
CA ARG A 75 11.98 -3.63 -4.08
C ARG A 75 11.29 -4.95 -3.76
N GLY A 76 10.02 -4.90 -3.38
CA GLY A 76 9.23 -6.07 -3.00
C GLY A 76 8.62 -6.85 -4.16
N GLY A 77 8.51 -6.24 -5.34
CA GLY A 77 7.93 -6.88 -6.53
C GLY A 77 6.40 -6.99 -6.54
N VAL A 78 5.71 -6.42 -5.55
CA VAL A 78 4.25 -6.47 -5.41
C VAL A 78 3.63 -5.38 -6.30
N ILE A 79 3.57 -5.62 -7.62
CA ILE A 79 3.15 -4.61 -8.63
C ILE A 79 1.69 -4.77 -9.01
N GLU A 80 1.30 -5.95 -9.46
CA GLU A 80 -0.06 -6.21 -9.95
C GLU A 80 -1.11 -6.36 -8.83
N PRO A 81 -0.80 -6.96 -7.68
CA PRO A 81 -1.79 -7.12 -6.61
C PRO A 81 -2.55 -5.84 -6.23
N PRO A 82 -1.90 -4.69 -5.95
CA PRO A 82 -2.64 -3.48 -5.62
C PRO A 82 -3.55 -3.01 -6.76
N ARG A 83 -3.16 -3.17 -8.02
CA ARG A 83 -3.97 -2.80 -9.19
C ARG A 83 -5.20 -3.67 -9.35
N ASN A 84 -5.03 -4.97 -9.17
CA ASN A 84 -6.14 -5.92 -9.20
C ASN A 84 -7.16 -5.61 -8.11
N LEU A 85 -6.67 -5.29 -6.90
CA LEU A 85 -7.52 -4.93 -5.77
C LEU A 85 -8.21 -3.57 -5.95
N MET A 86 -7.51 -2.55 -6.47
CA MET A 86 -8.10 -1.26 -6.82
C MET A 86 -9.26 -1.42 -7.81
N ARG A 87 -9.07 -2.18 -8.88
CA ARG A 87 -10.10 -2.39 -9.92
C ARG A 87 -11.36 -3.11 -9.43
N MET A 88 -11.28 -3.80 -8.27
CA MET A 88 -12.48 -4.43 -7.68
C MET A 88 -13.49 -3.40 -7.19
N VAL A 89 -13.00 -2.28 -6.64
CA VAL A 89 -13.83 -1.33 -5.89
C VAL A 89 -13.77 0.10 -6.43
N VAL A 90 -12.87 0.40 -7.36
CA VAL A 90 -12.67 1.74 -7.94
C VAL A 90 -12.81 1.67 -9.46
N PRO A 91 -14.02 1.87 -10.02
CA PRO A 91 -14.24 1.87 -11.48
C PRO A 91 -13.46 2.98 -12.20
N ASP A 92 -13.37 4.17 -11.61
CA ASP A 92 -12.59 5.30 -12.15
C ASP A 92 -11.20 5.37 -11.50
N TYR A 93 -10.45 4.26 -11.63
CA TYR A 93 -9.06 4.18 -11.20
C TYR A 93 -8.13 4.78 -12.26
N ALA A 94 -7.39 5.82 -11.88
CA ALA A 94 -6.43 6.51 -12.72
C ALA A 94 -4.99 6.20 -12.30
N GLU A 95 -4.16 5.73 -13.23
CA GLU A 95 -2.76 5.43 -12.96
C GLU A 95 -1.89 6.70 -13.07
N MET A 96 -1.00 6.95 -12.11
CA MET A 96 -0.01 8.04 -12.21
C MET A 96 1.00 7.76 -13.33
N GLY A 97 1.58 8.81 -13.92
CA GLY A 97 2.66 8.66 -14.90
C GLY A 97 3.87 7.91 -14.37
N ASP A 98 4.25 8.19 -13.11
CA ASP A 98 5.29 7.43 -12.42
C ASP A 98 4.65 6.34 -11.55
N HIS A 99 4.53 5.14 -12.06
CA HIS A 99 3.90 4.02 -11.38
C HIS A 99 4.71 2.72 -11.49
N GLY A 100 4.31 1.69 -10.76
CA GLY A 100 4.96 0.39 -10.75
C GLY A 100 6.44 0.48 -10.39
N LYS A 101 7.29 -0.17 -11.15
CA LYS A 101 8.75 -0.15 -10.94
C LYS A 101 9.37 1.24 -11.10
N MET A 102 8.74 2.12 -11.88
CA MET A 102 9.19 3.48 -12.16
C MET A 102 8.54 4.51 -11.23
N ASN A 103 7.87 4.07 -10.17
CA ASN A 103 7.18 4.93 -9.23
C ASN A 103 8.08 6.02 -8.64
N TRP A 104 7.50 7.21 -8.44
CA TRP A 104 8.17 8.29 -7.70
C TRP A 104 7.96 8.12 -6.19
N CYS A 105 9.06 8.10 -5.43
CA CYS A 105 9.04 7.93 -3.98
C CYS A 105 8.27 9.05 -3.27
N CYS A 106 7.61 8.73 -2.15
CA CYS A 106 6.96 9.75 -1.30
C CYS A 106 7.97 10.69 -0.62
N GLY A 107 9.25 10.29 -0.52
CA GLY A 107 10.30 11.07 0.13
C GLY A 107 10.51 10.78 1.61
N GLY A 108 9.71 9.92 2.25
CA GLY A 108 9.77 9.69 3.70
C GLY A 108 10.61 8.50 4.17
N GLY A 109 11.19 7.73 3.25
CA GLY A 109 11.95 6.54 3.59
C GLY A 109 13.26 6.80 4.32
N GLY A 110 13.83 5.77 4.94
CA GLY A 110 15.15 5.85 5.60
C GLY A 110 15.21 6.76 6.82
N GLY A 111 14.09 6.99 7.51
CA GLY A 111 14.00 7.87 8.68
C GLY A 111 13.80 9.36 8.35
N VAL A 112 13.74 9.71 7.06
CA VAL A 112 13.57 11.11 6.62
C VAL A 112 12.24 11.70 7.11
N SER A 113 11.17 10.89 7.18
CA SER A 113 9.87 11.35 7.71
C SER A 113 9.91 11.77 9.19
N ALA A 114 10.83 11.21 9.98
CA ALA A 114 10.98 11.53 11.40
C ALA A 114 12.02 12.63 11.66
N ASN A 115 12.65 13.17 10.61
CA ASN A 115 13.67 14.22 10.72
C ASN A 115 13.05 15.56 10.35
N GLU A 116 12.85 16.43 11.35
CA GLU A 116 12.31 17.79 11.16
C GLU A 116 13.17 18.61 10.18
N GLY A 117 14.50 18.51 10.28
CA GLY A 117 15.42 19.20 9.37
C GLY A 117 15.33 18.76 7.90
N ALA A 118 14.60 17.69 7.61
CA ALA A 118 14.41 17.18 6.24
C ALA A 118 13.05 17.59 5.62
N GLU A 119 12.26 18.41 6.29
CA GLU A 119 10.93 18.84 5.80
C GLU A 119 11.03 19.49 4.41
N GLU A 120 11.93 20.47 4.23
CA GLU A 120 12.11 21.14 2.94
C GLU A 120 12.44 20.15 1.81
N LEU A 121 13.25 19.13 2.10
CA LEU A 121 13.57 18.07 1.14
C LEU A 121 12.34 17.25 0.77
N ARG A 122 11.53 16.84 1.76
CA ARG A 122 10.29 16.10 1.52
C ARG A 122 9.32 16.88 0.65
N LEU A 123 9.09 18.15 0.99
CA LEU A 123 8.21 19.05 0.25
C LEU A 123 8.69 19.30 -1.19
N LYS A 124 10.00 19.46 -1.38
CA LYS A 124 10.59 19.54 -2.73
C LYS A 124 10.39 18.25 -3.53
N ALA A 125 10.58 17.09 -2.90
CA ALA A 125 10.36 15.79 -3.55
C ALA A 125 8.90 15.59 -3.93
N PHE A 126 7.96 16.09 -3.11
CA PHE A 126 6.52 15.99 -3.35
C PHE A 126 6.05 16.78 -4.58
N LYS A 127 6.75 17.84 -5.01
CA LYS A 127 6.35 18.65 -6.18
C LYS A 127 6.10 17.84 -7.47
N ARG A 128 6.84 16.75 -7.67
CA ARG A 128 6.60 15.87 -8.82
C ARG A 128 5.28 15.10 -8.67
N LYS A 129 5.00 14.62 -7.47
CA LYS A 129 3.72 13.95 -7.17
C LYS A 129 2.54 14.91 -7.28
N LYS A 130 2.69 16.14 -6.76
CA LYS A 130 1.70 17.21 -6.92
C LYS A 130 1.27 17.37 -8.37
N ARG A 131 2.23 17.52 -9.29
CA ARG A 131 1.93 17.66 -10.74
C ARG A 131 1.15 16.49 -11.30
N GLN A 132 1.53 15.26 -10.95
CA GLN A 132 0.82 14.06 -11.40
C GLN A 132 -0.62 14.00 -10.87
N LEU A 133 -0.84 14.40 -9.63
CA LEU A 133 -2.18 14.46 -9.04
C LEU A 133 -3.06 15.54 -9.72
N GLU A 134 -2.48 16.72 -10.01
CA GLU A 134 -3.16 17.78 -10.75
C GLU A 134 -3.53 17.34 -12.17
N GLU A 135 -2.61 16.68 -12.89
CA GLU A 135 -2.84 16.15 -14.23
C GLU A 135 -3.96 15.10 -14.26
N LEU A 136 -4.08 14.28 -13.22
CA LEU A 136 -5.10 13.25 -13.13
C LEU A 136 -6.46 13.76 -12.67
N ASN A 137 -6.52 14.92 -12.02
CA ASN A 137 -7.74 15.49 -11.45
C ASN A 137 -8.51 14.49 -10.57
N VAL A 138 -7.80 13.89 -9.59
CA VAL A 138 -8.34 12.88 -8.68
C VAL A 138 -8.84 13.50 -7.38
N GLN A 139 -9.85 12.88 -6.77
CA GLN A 139 -10.37 13.26 -5.45
C GLN A 139 -9.62 12.57 -4.31
N GLY A 140 -9.03 11.40 -4.56
CA GLY A 140 -8.34 10.67 -3.53
C GLY A 140 -7.11 9.91 -4.04
N LEU A 141 -6.18 9.67 -3.10
CA LEU A 141 -4.98 8.89 -3.29
C LEU A 141 -4.99 7.71 -2.33
N VAL A 142 -4.85 6.53 -2.89
CA VAL A 142 -4.77 5.27 -2.14
C VAL A 142 -3.32 4.83 -2.03
N THR A 143 -2.90 4.31 -0.89
CA THR A 143 -1.57 3.74 -0.71
C THR A 143 -1.60 2.53 0.22
N ALA A 144 -0.54 1.74 0.24
CA ALA A 144 -0.40 0.56 1.09
C ALA A 144 0.75 0.69 2.10
N CYS A 145 1.12 1.92 2.45
CA CYS A 145 2.21 2.17 3.39
C CYS A 145 1.88 3.36 4.29
N ALA A 146 1.75 3.12 5.59
CA ALA A 146 1.44 4.16 6.58
C ALA A 146 2.43 5.33 6.56
N ASN A 147 3.72 5.06 6.43
CA ASN A 147 4.73 6.12 6.32
C ASN A 147 4.58 6.98 5.05
N CYS A 148 4.22 6.35 3.91
CA CYS A 148 3.92 7.11 2.69
C CYS A 148 2.68 7.98 2.86
N ARG A 149 1.66 7.47 3.56
CA ARG A 149 0.43 8.22 3.87
C ARG A 149 0.76 9.51 4.60
N ILE A 150 1.48 9.45 5.72
CA ILE A 150 1.85 10.62 6.53
C ILE A 150 2.57 11.69 5.68
N VAL A 151 3.57 11.29 4.90
CA VAL A 151 4.37 12.22 4.09
C VAL A 151 3.59 12.79 2.91
N ILE A 152 2.67 12.02 2.35
CA ILE A 152 1.80 12.50 1.27
C ILE A 152 0.78 13.49 1.84
N GLU A 153 0.18 13.21 3.00
CA GLU A 153 -0.73 14.13 3.69
C GLU A 153 -0.03 15.46 4.02
N GLU A 154 1.21 15.42 4.56
CA GLU A 154 2.05 16.60 4.77
C GLU A 154 2.23 17.44 3.48
N GLY A 155 2.52 16.78 2.37
CA GLY A 155 2.70 17.44 1.09
C GLY A 155 1.39 18.04 0.52
N LEU A 156 0.28 17.32 0.64
CA LEU A 156 -1.03 17.80 0.21
C LEU A 156 -1.47 19.03 1.00
N GLU A 157 -1.33 18.98 2.33
CA GLU A 157 -1.63 20.12 3.22
C GLU A 157 -0.77 21.33 2.87
N HIS A 158 0.55 21.15 2.76
CA HIS A 158 1.48 22.23 2.44
C HIS A 158 1.15 22.95 1.12
N TYR A 159 0.72 22.20 0.10
CA TYR A 159 0.38 22.76 -1.22
C TYR A 159 -1.12 23.10 -1.38
N GLY A 160 -1.92 22.98 -0.32
CA GLY A 160 -3.35 23.33 -0.35
C GLY A 160 -4.17 22.48 -1.33
N MET A 161 -3.84 21.19 -1.45
CA MET A 161 -4.53 20.25 -2.36
C MET A 161 -5.66 19.54 -1.60
N ASP A 162 -6.88 19.65 -2.07
CA ASP A 162 -8.06 18.98 -1.53
C ASP A 162 -8.16 17.54 -2.09
N ILE A 163 -7.26 16.68 -1.64
CA ILE A 163 -7.18 15.26 -2.02
C ILE A 163 -7.04 14.45 -0.74
N HIS A 164 -8.00 13.55 -0.48
CA HIS A 164 -7.91 12.67 0.69
C HIS A 164 -6.95 11.50 0.46
N VAL A 165 -6.37 10.97 1.54
CA VAL A 165 -5.49 9.79 1.49
C VAL A 165 -6.10 8.65 2.29
N THR A 166 -6.14 7.46 1.72
CA THR A 166 -6.64 6.24 2.38
C THR A 166 -5.74 5.04 2.17
N GLY A 167 -5.81 4.07 3.06
CA GLY A 167 -5.14 2.79 2.92
C GLY A 167 -5.91 1.86 1.97
N LEU A 168 -5.20 1.09 1.13
CA LEU A 168 -5.88 0.13 0.23
C LEU A 168 -6.65 -0.94 1.00
N THR A 169 -6.13 -1.39 2.14
CA THR A 169 -6.83 -2.35 3.02
C THR A 169 -8.07 -1.74 3.66
N GLU A 170 -8.01 -0.48 4.06
CA GLU A 170 -9.15 0.28 4.58
C GLU A 170 -10.23 0.45 3.51
N LEU A 171 -9.82 0.80 2.29
CA LEU A 171 -10.72 0.96 1.16
C LEU A 171 -11.46 -0.35 0.85
N LEU A 172 -10.73 -1.46 0.75
CA LEU A 172 -11.33 -2.78 0.53
C LEU A 172 -12.28 -3.18 1.67
N ALA A 173 -11.91 -2.90 2.92
CA ALA A 173 -12.71 -3.27 4.09
C ALA A 173 -14.11 -2.62 4.08
N LYS A 174 -14.27 -1.43 3.51
CA LYS A 174 -15.57 -0.77 3.36
C LYS A 174 -16.53 -1.55 2.45
N HIS A 175 -15.98 -2.29 1.51
CA HIS A 175 -16.73 -3.02 0.47
C HIS A 175 -16.79 -4.53 0.71
N LEU A 176 -16.13 -5.06 1.75
CA LEU A 176 -16.12 -6.49 2.02
C LEU A 176 -17.50 -7.01 2.38
N VAL A 177 -17.87 -8.12 1.75
CA VAL A 177 -19.07 -8.90 2.10
C VAL A 177 -18.65 -10.00 3.08
N ALA A 178 -19.33 -10.07 4.21
CA ALA A 178 -19.16 -11.18 5.13
C ALA A 178 -19.53 -12.51 4.46
N PRO A 179 -18.81 -13.61 4.69
CA PRO A 179 -19.22 -14.92 4.19
C PRO A 179 -20.60 -15.27 4.74
N GLU A 180 -21.46 -15.82 3.87
CA GLU A 180 -22.79 -16.28 4.27
C GLU A 180 -22.64 -17.36 5.35
N GLY A 181 -23.08 -17.07 6.57
CA GLY A 181 -23.07 -18.03 7.69
C GLY A 181 -22.42 -17.56 8.98
N GLU A 182 -21.64 -16.49 8.98
CA GLU A 182 -21.14 -15.86 10.22
C GLU A 182 -22.01 -14.66 10.59
N ALA A 183 -23.17 -14.94 11.17
CA ALA A 183 -23.99 -13.94 11.85
C ALA A 183 -23.15 -13.35 13.01
N LYS A 184 -23.07 -12.03 13.03
CA LYS A 184 -22.46 -11.18 14.06
C LYS A 184 -22.63 -11.78 15.44
N GLY A 185 -21.57 -12.43 15.95
CA GLY A 185 -21.40 -12.67 17.37
C GLY A 185 -21.10 -11.33 18.01
N GLY A 186 -22.00 -10.91 18.91
CA GLY A 186 -21.95 -9.64 19.62
C GLY A 186 -20.77 -9.49 20.58
#